data_86dc78ff369b56f639c339431463bfd7
#
_entry.id   86dc78ff369b56f639c339431463bfd7
#
_cell.length_a   1.000
_cell.length_b   1.000
_cell.length_c   1.000
_cell.angle_alpha   90.00
_cell.angle_beta   90.00
_cell.angle_gamma   90.00
#
_symmetry.space_group_name_H-M   'P 1'
#
loop_
_entity.id
_entity.type
_entity.pdbx_description
1 polymer ?
#
loop_
_entity_poly.entity_id
_entity_poly.type
_entity_poly.pdbx_seq_one_letter_code
_entity_poly.pdbx_strand_id
1 'polypeptide(L)'
;MPWRGSSITFMSALLVTDRDLASAAAAYFRDLQGRICSAFEALEESGTFTHRAWSRPEGHRLQGGGETRLMRGRVFEKVGVNVSHVWGTLQPQFKMQIPGAEESHGKFQACGISLVAHMHNPHVPAVHMNLRYLSTSRAWFGGGSDLTPTFPNAEDTAAFHDALRGACDSYRADAYREFKEACDKYFYLPHRQEPRGVGGIFFDQLASSDPSADFAFVRAVGEAFLGVFPQIVARRKDTPFDAAAREQLLVKRGRYVEFNLVYDRGTQFGFGTDADPEAYLMSLPPLVRW
;
A
#
# COMPACT_ATOMS: atom_id res chain seq x y z
N MET A 1 39.35 41.39 -34.09
CA MET A 1 39.05 39.95 -33.82
C MET A 1 37.87 39.90 -32.90
N PRO A 2 36.69 39.36 -33.33
CA PRO A 2 35.50 39.32 -32.49
C PRO A 2 35.49 38.02 -31.64
N TRP A 3 35.12 38.17 -30.40
CA TRP A 3 34.84 37.10 -29.43
C TRP A 3 33.64 36.27 -29.88
N ARG A 4 33.82 34.97 -30.00
CA ARG A 4 32.73 34.00 -30.21
C ARG A 4 32.14 33.66 -28.85
N GLY A 5 30.89 34.07 -28.65
CA GLY A 5 30.07 33.64 -27.51
C GLY A 5 29.71 32.15 -27.63
N SER A 6 30.06 31.37 -26.62
CA SER A 6 29.62 30.00 -26.47
C SER A 6 28.18 29.98 -26.04
N SER A 7 27.28 29.53 -26.90
CA SER A 7 25.89 29.26 -26.55
C SER A 7 25.83 28.07 -25.58
N ILE A 8 25.55 28.32 -24.33
CA ILE A 8 25.21 27.27 -23.37
C ILE A 8 23.75 26.87 -23.69
N THR A 9 23.60 25.72 -24.30
CA THR A 9 22.33 25.07 -24.53
C THR A 9 21.83 24.61 -23.16
N PHE A 10 20.89 25.36 -22.57
CA PHE A 10 20.08 24.85 -21.43
C PHE A 10 19.26 23.67 -21.96
N MET A 11 19.64 22.46 -21.55
CA MET A 11 18.75 21.30 -21.64
C MET A 11 17.54 21.62 -20.78
N SER A 12 16.44 21.96 -21.46
CA SER A 12 15.11 22.08 -20.85
C SER A 12 14.79 20.74 -20.19
N ALA A 13 14.80 20.70 -18.85
CA ALA A 13 14.22 19.59 -18.12
C ALA A 13 12.74 19.54 -18.53
N LEU A 14 12.36 18.48 -19.23
CA LEU A 14 10.96 18.18 -19.56
C LEU A 14 10.19 18.13 -18.24
N LEU A 15 9.34 19.12 -18.00
CA LEU A 15 8.37 19.08 -16.90
C LEU A 15 7.48 17.86 -17.13
N VAL A 16 7.61 16.85 -16.26
CA VAL A 16 6.76 15.66 -16.28
C VAL A 16 5.34 16.14 -16.01
N THR A 17 4.42 15.90 -16.94
CA THR A 17 3.01 16.27 -16.74
C THR A 17 2.36 15.32 -15.74
N ASP A 18 1.31 15.77 -15.04
CA ASP A 18 0.53 14.92 -14.13
C ASP A 18 0.03 13.63 -14.82
N ARG A 19 -0.26 13.70 -16.11
CA ARG A 19 -0.70 12.55 -16.90
C ARG A 19 0.43 11.54 -17.10
N ASP A 20 1.64 12.01 -17.34
CA ASP A 20 2.82 11.15 -17.52
C ASP A 20 3.18 10.48 -16.19
N LEU A 21 3.08 11.22 -15.08
CA LEU A 21 3.36 10.71 -13.75
C LEU A 21 2.34 9.63 -13.32
N ALA A 22 1.05 9.86 -13.57
CA ALA A 22 0.01 8.87 -13.31
C ALA A 22 0.24 7.57 -14.11
N SER A 23 0.62 7.69 -15.39
CA SER A 23 0.91 6.54 -16.25
C SER A 23 2.14 5.77 -15.78
N ALA A 24 3.20 6.49 -15.39
CA ALA A 24 4.42 5.90 -14.85
C ALA A 24 4.17 5.20 -13.51
N ALA A 25 3.39 5.81 -12.62
CA ALA A 25 2.99 5.22 -11.35
C ALA A 25 2.15 3.95 -11.55
N ALA A 26 1.16 3.98 -12.43
CA ALA A 26 0.32 2.82 -12.74
C ALA A 26 1.15 1.65 -13.34
N ALA A 27 2.11 1.95 -14.20
CA ALA A 27 3.01 0.95 -14.77
C ALA A 27 3.91 0.32 -13.68
N TYR A 28 4.49 1.15 -12.80
CA TYR A 28 5.29 0.67 -11.68
C TYR A 28 4.49 -0.20 -10.71
N PHE A 29 3.27 0.19 -10.36
CA PHE A 29 2.44 -0.60 -9.44
C PHE A 29 2.06 -1.97 -10.01
N ARG A 30 1.86 -2.09 -11.32
CA ARG A 30 1.65 -3.40 -11.98
C ARG A 30 2.90 -4.27 -11.98
N ASP A 31 4.06 -3.67 -12.26
CA ASP A 31 5.34 -4.37 -12.18
C ASP A 31 5.60 -4.87 -10.76
N LEU A 32 5.44 -3.99 -9.76
CA LEU A 32 5.61 -4.32 -8.35
C LEU A 32 4.64 -5.45 -7.91
N GLN A 33 3.37 -5.42 -8.35
CA GLN A 33 2.42 -6.51 -8.10
C GLN A 33 2.97 -7.84 -8.61
N GLY A 34 3.47 -7.89 -9.84
CA GLY A 34 4.04 -9.10 -10.44
C GLY A 34 5.21 -9.64 -9.63
N ARG A 35 6.16 -8.78 -9.27
CA ARG A 35 7.33 -9.15 -8.48
C ARG A 35 6.99 -9.60 -7.07
N ILE A 36 6.06 -8.95 -6.40
CA ILE A 36 5.58 -9.37 -5.06
C ILE A 36 4.91 -10.75 -5.15
N CYS A 37 4.01 -10.96 -6.12
CA CYS A 37 3.35 -12.24 -6.30
C CYS A 37 4.38 -13.36 -6.54
N SER A 38 5.34 -13.17 -7.43
CA SER A 38 6.41 -14.14 -7.68
C SER A 38 7.26 -14.43 -6.44
N ALA A 39 7.61 -13.40 -5.64
CA ALA A 39 8.36 -13.58 -4.41
C ALA A 39 7.57 -14.37 -3.35
N PHE A 40 6.25 -14.17 -3.28
CA PHE A 40 5.39 -14.89 -2.33
C PHE A 40 5.13 -16.33 -2.76
N GLU A 41 4.91 -16.57 -4.07
CA GLU A 41 4.81 -17.94 -4.63
C GLU A 41 6.07 -18.76 -4.38
N ALA A 42 7.24 -18.15 -4.45
CA ALA A 42 8.52 -18.80 -4.16
C ALA A 42 8.67 -19.24 -2.68
N LEU A 43 7.85 -18.73 -1.76
CA LEU A 43 7.81 -19.14 -0.35
C LEU A 43 6.83 -20.27 -0.08
N GLU A 44 5.92 -20.55 -1.01
CA GLU A 44 4.95 -21.63 -0.96
C GLU A 44 5.51 -22.92 -1.59
N GLU A 45 4.93 -24.06 -1.23
CA GLU A 45 5.24 -25.35 -1.89
C GLU A 45 4.42 -25.53 -3.18
N SER A 46 3.17 -25.03 -3.20
CA SER A 46 2.23 -25.23 -4.30
C SER A 46 1.18 -24.13 -4.46
N GLY A 47 1.22 -23.11 -3.58
CA GLY A 47 0.30 -21.97 -3.67
C GLY A 47 0.63 -21.07 -4.85
N THR A 48 -0.37 -20.73 -5.66
CA THR A 48 -0.26 -19.77 -6.76
C THR A 48 -1.35 -18.74 -6.70
N PHE A 49 -1.09 -17.54 -7.23
CA PHE A 49 -2.11 -16.50 -7.29
C PHE A 49 -3.14 -16.80 -8.39
N THR A 50 -4.42 -16.70 -8.03
CA THR A 50 -5.49 -16.52 -9.00
C THR A 50 -5.55 -15.07 -9.45
N HIS A 51 -5.86 -14.83 -10.71
CA HIS A 51 -5.88 -13.50 -11.32
C HIS A 51 -7.31 -13.17 -11.77
N ARG A 52 -7.79 -12.00 -11.35
CA ARG A 52 -9.09 -11.48 -11.77
C ARG A 52 -8.95 -10.04 -12.22
N ALA A 53 -8.89 -9.82 -13.54
CA ALA A 53 -8.97 -8.50 -14.11
C ALA A 53 -10.42 -7.99 -14.05
N TRP A 54 -10.59 -6.68 -13.88
CA TRP A 54 -11.88 -6.01 -13.91
C TRP A 54 -11.78 -4.66 -14.60
N SER A 55 -12.86 -4.24 -15.22
CA SER A 55 -12.99 -2.92 -15.83
C SER A 55 -14.36 -2.32 -15.50
N ARG A 56 -14.45 -0.99 -15.48
CA ARG A 56 -15.73 -0.31 -15.34
C ARG A 56 -16.53 -0.44 -16.64
N PRO A 57 -17.86 -0.60 -16.56
CA PRO A 57 -18.71 -0.64 -17.74
C PRO A 57 -18.61 0.66 -18.55
N GLU A 58 -18.81 0.55 -19.87
CA GLU A 58 -18.89 1.73 -20.75
C GLU A 58 -20.02 2.66 -20.29
N GLY A 59 -19.78 3.95 -20.31
CA GLY A 59 -20.74 4.97 -19.83
C GLY A 59 -20.86 5.11 -18.32
N HIS A 60 -20.18 4.28 -17.53
CA HIS A 60 -20.15 4.48 -16.09
C HIS A 60 -19.40 5.78 -15.73
N ARG A 61 -19.85 6.51 -14.67
CA ARG A 61 -19.21 7.77 -14.21
C ARG A 61 -17.72 7.65 -13.87
N LEU A 62 -17.29 6.46 -13.49
CA LEU A 62 -15.90 6.08 -13.31
C LEU A 62 -15.49 5.15 -14.46
N GLN A 63 -14.29 5.37 -14.96
CA GLN A 63 -13.66 4.58 -16.01
C GLN A 63 -12.39 3.91 -15.49
N GLY A 64 -11.82 3.02 -16.29
CA GLY A 64 -10.61 2.30 -15.92
C GLY A 64 -10.90 0.94 -15.31
N GLY A 65 -9.94 0.39 -14.57
CA GLY A 65 -10.03 -0.97 -14.04
C GLY A 65 -8.86 -1.34 -13.19
N GLY A 66 -8.68 -2.63 -12.98
CA GLY A 66 -7.59 -3.16 -12.17
C GLY A 66 -7.47 -4.66 -12.28
N GLU A 67 -6.62 -5.21 -11.43
CA GLU A 67 -6.42 -6.64 -11.27
C GLU A 67 -6.32 -6.99 -9.80
N THR A 68 -7.12 -7.95 -9.38
CA THR A 68 -7.03 -8.59 -8.07
C THR A 68 -6.29 -9.90 -8.21
N ARG A 69 -5.24 -10.09 -7.42
CA ARG A 69 -4.54 -11.36 -7.28
C ARG A 69 -4.73 -11.88 -5.88
N LEU A 70 -5.21 -13.10 -5.75
CA LEU A 70 -5.49 -13.76 -4.47
C LEU A 70 -4.81 -15.12 -4.43
N MET A 71 -4.09 -15.40 -3.33
CA MET A 71 -3.52 -16.70 -3.07
C MET A 71 -3.94 -17.21 -1.69
N ARG A 72 -4.15 -18.52 -1.61
CA ARG A 72 -4.28 -19.29 -0.37
C ARG A 72 -3.31 -20.46 -0.45
N GLY A 73 -2.51 -20.63 0.58
CA GLY A 73 -1.48 -21.65 0.62
C GLY A 73 -1.18 -22.09 2.05
N ARG A 74 -0.09 -22.82 2.19
CA ARG A 74 0.38 -23.35 3.46
C ARG A 74 1.09 -22.29 4.32
N VAL A 75 1.80 -21.37 3.69
CA VAL A 75 2.48 -20.24 4.35
C VAL A 75 1.54 -19.06 4.46
N PHE A 76 0.98 -18.63 3.33
CA PHE A 76 -0.02 -17.56 3.25
C PHE A 76 -1.42 -18.15 3.36
N GLU A 77 -2.04 -18.08 4.53
CA GLU A 77 -3.42 -18.54 4.70
C GLU A 77 -4.40 -17.75 3.81
N LYS A 78 -4.12 -16.47 3.64
CA LYS A 78 -4.74 -15.61 2.63
C LYS A 78 -3.83 -14.41 2.35
N VAL A 79 -3.54 -14.17 1.12
CA VAL A 79 -2.89 -12.94 0.67
C VAL A 79 -3.58 -12.40 -0.57
N GLY A 80 -3.83 -11.10 -0.58
CA GLY A 80 -4.35 -10.39 -1.74
C GLY A 80 -3.40 -9.26 -2.14
N VAL A 81 -3.17 -9.11 -3.46
CA VAL A 81 -2.37 -8.04 -4.05
C VAL A 81 -3.17 -7.42 -5.18
N ASN A 82 -3.68 -6.22 -4.96
CA ASN A 82 -4.57 -5.54 -5.89
C ASN A 82 -3.90 -4.34 -6.51
N VAL A 83 -4.08 -4.14 -7.80
CA VAL A 83 -3.77 -2.89 -8.50
C VAL A 83 -5.02 -2.32 -9.14
N SER A 84 -5.10 -1.00 -9.20
CA SER A 84 -6.16 -0.28 -9.88
C SER A 84 -5.65 0.99 -10.54
N HIS A 85 -6.32 1.38 -11.62
CA HIS A 85 -6.15 2.67 -12.25
C HIS A 85 -7.53 3.13 -12.73
N VAL A 86 -8.09 4.11 -12.05
CA VAL A 86 -9.45 4.60 -12.27
C VAL A 86 -9.46 6.12 -12.40
N TRP A 87 -10.39 6.63 -13.21
CA TRP A 87 -10.61 8.07 -13.39
C TRP A 87 -12.08 8.36 -13.64
N GLY A 88 -12.48 9.60 -13.55
CA GLY A 88 -13.85 10.02 -13.82
C GLY A 88 -14.32 11.14 -12.90
N THR A 89 -15.59 11.08 -12.50
CA THR A 89 -16.19 12.11 -11.63
C THR A 89 -16.67 11.52 -10.32
N LEU A 90 -16.20 12.08 -9.21
CA LEU A 90 -16.60 11.70 -7.85
C LEU A 90 -18.07 12.04 -7.60
N GLN A 91 -18.72 11.25 -6.76
CA GLN A 91 -20.04 11.60 -6.21
C GLN A 91 -19.92 12.83 -5.30
N PRO A 92 -20.99 13.63 -5.18
CA PRO A 92 -20.96 14.89 -4.41
C PRO A 92 -20.44 14.73 -2.97
N GLN A 93 -20.82 13.63 -2.29
CA GLN A 93 -20.41 13.38 -0.92
C GLN A 93 -18.90 13.17 -0.72
N PHE A 94 -18.18 12.80 -1.76
CA PHE A 94 -16.71 12.61 -1.70
C PHE A 94 -15.93 13.85 -2.11
N LYS A 95 -16.55 14.82 -2.77
CA LYS A 95 -15.85 16.05 -3.21
C LYS A 95 -15.25 16.83 -2.03
N MET A 96 -15.98 16.93 -0.91
CA MET A 96 -15.50 17.59 0.29
C MET A 96 -14.39 16.84 1.04
N GLN A 97 -14.22 15.56 0.77
CA GLN A 97 -13.27 14.71 1.48
C GLN A 97 -11.92 14.56 0.75
N ILE A 98 -11.90 14.88 -0.55
CA ILE A 98 -10.71 14.71 -1.40
C ILE A 98 -10.17 16.09 -1.77
N PRO A 99 -8.89 16.40 -1.41
CA PRO A 99 -8.29 17.70 -1.73
C PRO A 99 -8.38 18.02 -3.23
N GLY A 100 -8.75 19.26 -3.54
CA GLY A 100 -8.86 19.75 -4.91
C GLY A 100 -10.03 19.21 -5.73
N ALA A 101 -10.92 18.39 -5.13
CA ALA A 101 -12.02 17.79 -5.88
C ALA A 101 -13.16 18.78 -6.16
N GLU A 102 -13.35 19.79 -5.34
CA GLU A 102 -14.35 20.84 -5.62
C GLU A 102 -13.91 21.69 -6.81
N GLU A 103 -12.66 22.14 -6.82
CA GLU A 103 -12.06 22.97 -7.88
C GLU A 103 -11.97 22.21 -9.22
N SER A 104 -11.78 20.90 -9.19
CA SER A 104 -11.81 20.05 -10.39
C SER A 104 -13.23 19.65 -10.84
N HIS A 105 -14.29 20.19 -10.18
CA HIS A 105 -15.69 19.78 -10.39
C HIS A 105 -15.91 18.28 -10.17
N GLY A 106 -15.12 17.67 -9.30
CA GLY A 106 -15.13 16.23 -8.98
C GLY A 106 -14.33 15.36 -9.94
N LYS A 107 -13.68 15.93 -10.96
CA LYS A 107 -12.80 15.15 -11.83
C LYS A 107 -11.58 14.68 -11.03
N PHE A 108 -11.26 13.40 -11.16
CA PHE A 108 -10.12 12.79 -10.50
C PHE A 108 -9.54 11.65 -11.33
N GLN A 109 -8.32 11.30 -10.99
CA GLN A 109 -7.64 10.10 -11.42
C GLN A 109 -6.91 9.51 -10.21
N ALA A 110 -6.94 8.17 -10.08
CA ALA A 110 -6.23 7.48 -9.03
C ALA A 110 -5.66 6.16 -9.55
N CYS A 111 -4.43 5.85 -9.17
CA CYS A 111 -3.87 4.52 -9.35
C CYS A 111 -3.12 4.08 -8.10
N GLY A 112 -3.04 2.77 -7.87
CA GLY A 112 -2.36 2.26 -6.70
C GLY A 112 -2.21 0.75 -6.68
N ILE A 113 -1.39 0.31 -5.74
CA ILE A 113 -1.25 -1.07 -5.30
C ILE A 113 -1.63 -1.17 -3.83
N SER A 114 -2.35 -2.22 -3.47
CA SER A 114 -2.70 -2.52 -2.07
C SER A 114 -2.55 -4.02 -1.83
N LEU A 115 -1.92 -4.38 -0.73
CA LEU A 115 -1.80 -5.77 -0.32
C LEU A 115 -2.01 -5.95 1.18
N VAL A 116 -2.56 -7.10 1.54
CA VAL A 116 -2.56 -7.62 2.90
C VAL A 116 -2.25 -9.11 2.85
N ALA A 117 -1.33 -9.55 3.71
CA ALA A 117 -1.01 -10.96 3.90
C ALA A 117 -1.35 -11.42 5.32
N HIS A 118 -2.16 -12.47 5.43
CA HIS A 118 -2.46 -13.18 6.67
C HIS A 118 -1.82 -14.56 6.62
N MET A 119 -0.96 -14.83 7.60
CA MET A 119 -0.07 -15.99 7.60
C MET A 119 -0.67 -17.16 8.37
N HIS A 120 -0.38 -18.38 7.94
CA HIS A 120 -0.84 -19.58 8.65
C HIS A 120 -0.12 -19.75 10.00
N ASN A 121 1.19 -19.51 10.03
CA ASN A 121 2.01 -19.63 11.23
C ASN A 121 1.91 -18.38 12.11
N PRO A 122 1.57 -18.49 13.41
CA PRO A 122 1.46 -17.36 14.33
C PRO A 122 2.76 -16.57 14.56
N HIS A 123 3.91 -17.17 14.28
CA HIS A 123 5.21 -16.51 14.39
C HIS A 123 5.59 -15.66 13.18
N VAL A 124 4.85 -15.79 12.08
CA VAL A 124 5.00 -14.91 10.93
C VAL A 124 4.02 -13.75 11.06
N PRO A 125 4.47 -12.49 11.06
CA PRO A 125 3.58 -11.34 11.18
C PRO A 125 2.67 -11.19 9.96
N ALA A 126 1.44 -10.72 10.17
CA ALA A 126 0.65 -10.16 9.09
C ALA A 126 1.27 -8.84 8.64
N VAL A 127 1.06 -8.46 7.37
CA VAL A 127 1.60 -7.24 6.79
C VAL A 127 0.58 -6.57 5.89
N HIS A 128 0.61 -5.25 5.87
CA HIS A 128 -0.09 -4.40 4.92
C HIS A 128 0.90 -3.51 4.18
N MET A 129 0.65 -3.26 2.92
CA MET A 129 1.28 -2.20 2.13
C MET A 129 0.24 -1.58 1.20
N ASN A 130 0.29 -0.25 1.08
CA ASN A 130 -0.48 0.50 0.12
C ASN A 130 0.38 1.63 -0.45
N LEU A 131 0.42 1.76 -1.76
CA LEU A 131 1.04 2.89 -2.46
C LEU A 131 0.05 3.39 -3.50
N ARG A 132 -0.17 4.70 -3.55
CA ARG A 132 -1.14 5.30 -4.44
C ARG A 132 -0.71 6.67 -4.96
N TYR A 133 -1.20 7.00 -6.13
CA TYR A 133 -1.17 8.34 -6.73
C TYR A 133 -2.61 8.80 -6.94
N LEU A 134 -2.89 10.05 -6.59
CA LEU A 134 -4.16 10.71 -6.87
C LEU A 134 -3.91 12.06 -7.54
N SER A 135 -4.79 12.43 -8.46
CA SER A 135 -4.87 13.79 -8.98
C SER A 135 -6.32 14.27 -9.13
N THR A 136 -6.51 15.55 -8.84
CA THR A 136 -7.74 16.35 -9.00
C THR A 136 -7.35 17.67 -9.65
N SER A 137 -7.62 18.83 -9.03
CA SER A 137 -6.92 20.09 -9.31
C SER A 137 -5.51 20.12 -8.69
N ARG A 138 -5.18 19.12 -7.86
CA ARG A 138 -3.87 18.89 -7.23
C ARG A 138 -3.49 17.44 -7.45
N ALA A 139 -2.19 17.14 -7.37
CA ALA A 139 -1.68 15.77 -7.48
C ALA A 139 -0.80 15.45 -6.28
N TRP A 140 -0.86 14.21 -5.78
CA TRP A 140 -0.07 13.75 -4.64
C TRP A 140 0.09 12.25 -4.61
N PHE A 141 1.07 11.80 -3.84
CA PHE A 141 1.22 10.41 -3.46
C PHE A 141 0.73 10.17 -2.02
N GLY A 142 0.33 8.95 -1.75
CA GLY A 142 0.05 8.46 -0.42
C GLY A 142 0.40 6.99 -0.32
N GLY A 143 0.57 6.51 0.90
CA GLY A 143 0.88 5.11 1.10
C GLY A 143 1.46 4.79 2.46
N GLY A 144 2.05 3.61 2.54
CA GLY A 144 2.72 3.11 3.72
C GLY A 144 2.78 1.61 3.74
N SER A 145 3.44 1.10 4.76
CA SER A 145 3.49 -0.32 5.08
C SER A 145 3.64 -0.50 6.58
N ASP A 146 2.92 -1.46 7.16
CA ASP A 146 2.96 -1.76 8.58
C ASP A 146 2.92 -3.25 8.86
N LEU A 147 3.54 -3.64 9.97
CA LEU A 147 3.70 -5.01 10.42
C LEU A 147 2.82 -5.30 11.64
N THR A 148 2.04 -6.39 11.57
CA THR A 148 1.12 -6.81 12.64
C THR A 148 1.47 -8.23 13.13
N PRO A 149 2.44 -8.38 14.04
CA PRO A 149 2.78 -9.68 14.61
C PRO A 149 1.76 -10.12 15.67
N THR A 150 1.54 -11.43 15.78
CA THR A 150 0.89 -12.05 16.94
C THR A 150 1.87 -12.07 18.12
N PHE A 151 3.09 -12.52 17.86
CA PHE A 151 4.20 -12.52 18.81
C PHE A 151 5.28 -11.57 18.29
N PRO A 152 5.43 -10.36 18.87
CA PRO A 152 6.45 -9.42 18.46
C PRO A 152 7.85 -10.04 18.56
N ASN A 153 8.63 -9.92 17.48
CA ASN A 153 10.02 -10.33 17.42
C ASN A 153 10.90 -9.11 17.17
N ALA A 154 11.91 -8.88 17.99
CA ALA A 154 12.74 -7.67 17.92
C ALA A 154 13.57 -7.61 16.64
N GLU A 155 14.12 -8.75 16.18
CA GLU A 155 14.90 -8.85 14.95
C GLU A 155 14.06 -8.51 13.71
N ASP A 156 12.85 -9.10 13.60
CA ASP A 156 11.96 -8.88 12.47
C ASP A 156 11.40 -7.45 12.46
N THR A 157 11.07 -6.92 13.65
CA THR A 157 10.63 -5.54 13.82
C THR A 157 11.73 -4.56 13.40
N ALA A 158 12.97 -4.76 13.88
CA ALA A 158 14.09 -3.93 13.50
C ALA A 158 14.37 -3.99 11.99
N ALA A 159 14.44 -5.20 11.41
CA ALA A 159 14.69 -5.37 9.98
C ALA A 159 13.64 -4.65 9.12
N PHE A 160 12.35 -4.75 9.49
CA PHE A 160 11.27 -4.09 8.77
C PHE A 160 11.37 -2.55 8.87
N HIS A 161 11.59 -2.04 10.08
CA HIS A 161 11.73 -0.60 10.28
C HIS A 161 13.00 -0.04 9.64
N ASP A 162 14.11 -0.76 9.66
CA ASP A 162 15.38 -0.30 9.05
C ASP A 162 15.29 -0.24 7.52
N ALA A 163 14.60 -1.21 6.89
CA ALA A 163 14.35 -1.18 5.45
C ALA A 163 13.50 0.04 5.06
N LEU A 164 12.43 0.33 5.79
CA LEU A 164 11.58 1.49 5.55
C LEU A 164 12.30 2.81 5.87
N ARG A 165 13.13 2.83 6.91
CA ARG A 165 13.98 3.99 7.24
C ARG A 165 14.95 4.30 6.11
N GLY A 166 15.60 3.28 5.54
CA GLY A 166 16.50 3.47 4.40
C GLY A 166 15.80 4.12 3.19
N ALA A 167 14.54 3.74 2.91
CA ALA A 167 13.74 4.40 1.89
C ALA A 167 13.42 5.86 2.25
N CYS A 168 13.06 6.15 3.49
CA CYS A 168 12.77 7.50 3.97
C CYS A 168 14.01 8.40 3.96
N ASP A 169 15.15 7.90 4.42
CA ASP A 169 16.41 8.66 4.50
C ASP A 169 16.93 9.04 3.11
N SER A 170 16.63 8.22 2.07
CA SER A 170 16.94 8.56 0.69
C SER A 170 16.08 9.71 0.14
N TYR A 171 14.96 10.02 0.77
CA TYR A 171 14.04 11.08 0.40
C TYR A 171 14.32 12.39 1.15
N ARG A 172 14.32 12.35 2.49
CA ARG A 172 14.68 13.48 3.37
C ARG A 172 14.95 13.01 4.81
N ALA A 173 15.79 13.73 5.52
CA ALA A 173 16.31 13.34 6.83
C ALA A 173 15.23 13.06 7.91
N ASP A 174 14.14 13.81 7.94
CA ASP A 174 13.08 13.67 8.95
C ASP A 174 11.92 12.76 8.51
N ALA A 175 11.94 12.23 7.28
CA ALA A 175 10.82 11.52 6.70
C ALA A 175 10.42 10.29 7.53
N TYR A 176 11.39 9.50 7.97
CA TYR A 176 11.09 8.30 8.75
C TYR A 176 10.39 8.62 10.08
N ARG A 177 10.87 9.62 10.82
CA ARG A 177 10.25 10.02 12.10
C ARG A 177 8.80 10.46 11.88
N GLU A 178 8.58 11.36 10.94
CA GLU A 178 7.25 11.89 10.60
C GLU A 178 6.29 10.78 10.16
N PHE A 179 6.72 9.93 9.23
CA PHE A 179 5.85 8.90 8.67
C PHE A 179 5.63 7.73 9.64
N LYS A 180 6.57 7.47 10.54
CA LYS A 180 6.37 6.50 11.61
C LYS A 180 5.35 7.02 12.63
N GLU A 181 5.46 8.26 13.09
CA GLU A 181 4.49 8.88 13.99
C GLU A 181 3.08 8.91 13.37
N ALA A 182 2.98 9.23 12.08
CA ALA A 182 1.72 9.18 11.35
C ALA A 182 1.15 7.75 11.27
N CYS A 183 1.99 6.74 11.07
CA CYS A 183 1.62 5.32 11.08
C CYS A 183 1.09 4.89 12.44
N ASP A 184 1.82 5.18 13.52
CA ASP A 184 1.45 4.81 14.88
C ASP A 184 0.09 5.44 15.27
N LYS A 185 -0.15 6.68 14.86
CA LYS A 185 -1.43 7.38 15.07
C LYS A 185 -2.57 6.79 14.22
N TYR A 186 -2.30 6.49 12.94
CA TYR A 186 -3.33 5.99 12.02
C TYR A 186 -3.80 4.59 12.40
N PHE A 187 -2.87 3.68 12.72
CA PHE A 187 -3.17 2.28 13.02
C PHE A 187 -3.40 1.99 14.53
N TYR A 188 -3.85 2.99 15.27
CA TYR A 188 -4.26 2.84 16.66
C TYR A 188 -5.75 2.45 16.76
N LEU A 189 -6.11 1.57 17.69
CA LEU A 189 -7.48 1.18 18.00
C LEU A 189 -7.96 1.92 19.27
N PRO A 190 -8.66 3.05 19.15
CA PRO A 190 -9.05 3.85 20.33
C PRO A 190 -9.92 3.10 21.32
N HIS A 191 -10.86 2.28 20.84
CA HIS A 191 -11.77 1.50 21.69
C HIS A 191 -11.09 0.34 22.42
N ARG A 192 -9.88 -0.05 22.00
CA ARG A 192 -9.03 -1.06 22.66
C ARG A 192 -7.86 -0.43 23.41
N GLN A 193 -7.56 0.84 23.18
CA GLN A 193 -6.40 1.55 23.71
C GLN A 193 -5.06 0.84 23.39
N GLU A 194 -4.97 0.26 22.20
CA GLU A 194 -3.79 -0.47 21.73
C GLU A 194 -3.45 -0.16 20.26
N PRO A 195 -2.19 -0.28 19.85
CA PRO A 195 -1.81 -0.24 18.45
C PRO A 195 -2.20 -1.54 17.74
N ARG A 196 -2.52 -1.45 16.43
CA ARG A 196 -2.80 -2.63 15.60
C ARG A 196 -1.61 -3.60 15.54
N GLY A 197 -0.40 -3.06 15.41
CA GLY A 197 0.83 -3.83 15.28
C GLY A 197 2.04 -3.08 15.84
N VAL A 198 3.22 -3.37 15.31
CA VAL A 198 4.48 -2.70 15.67
C VAL A 198 4.75 -1.45 14.82
N GLY A 199 3.81 -1.08 13.95
CA GLY A 199 3.90 0.07 13.08
C GLY A 199 4.70 -0.19 11.80
N GLY A 200 5.23 0.89 11.28
CA GLY A 200 5.94 1.01 10.03
C GLY A 200 5.96 2.46 9.60
N ILE A 201 5.55 2.78 8.38
CA ILE A 201 5.39 4.17 7.90
C ILE A 201 4.01 4.37 7.28
N PHE A 202 3.50 5.59 7.38
CA PHE A 202 2.30 6.06 6.69
C PHE A 202 2.48 7.51 6.26
N PHE A 203 2.18 7.79 5.00
CA PHE A 203 2.20 9.13 4.44
C PHE A 203 0.98 9.38 3.56
N ASP A 204 0.51 10.62 3.55
CA ASP A 204 -0.64 11.04 2.75
C ASP A 204 -0.41 12.47 2.25
N GLN A 205 -1.02 12.80 1.12
CA GLN A 205 -0.88 14.12 0.49
C GLN A 205 0.58 14.54 0.27
N LEU A 206 1.46 13.57 -0.05
CA LEU A 206 2.85 13.82 -0.37
C LEU A 206 2.94 14.53 -1.72
N ALA A 207 3.23 15.81 -1.71
CA ALA A 207 3.35 16.67 -2.88
C ALA A 207 4.38 17.75 -2.62
N SER A 208 5.64 17.43 -2.89
CA SER A 208 6.74 18.39 -2.80
C SER A 208 6.85 19.26 -4.06
N SER A 209 7.84 20.13 -4.11
CA SER A 209 8.15 20.89 -5.33
C SER A 209 8.80 20.02 -6.43
N ASP A 210 9.17 18.78 -6.14
CA ASP A 210 9.73 17.80 -7.06
C ASP A 210 8.89 16.51 -7.08
N PRO A 211 7.86 16.42 -7.94
CA PRO A 211 7.05 15.21 -8.07
C PRO A 211 7.83 13.95 -8.50
N SER A 212 8.98 14.13 -9.15
CA SER A 212 9.85 13.00 -9.53
C SER A 212 10.57 12.42 -8.32
N ALA A 213 11.00 13.27 -7.38
CA ALA A 213 11.56 12.83 -6.09
C ALA A 213 10.49 12.15 -5.22
N ASP A 214 9.26 12.68 -5.20
CA ASP A 214 8.14 12.04 -4.50
C ASP A 214 7.87 10.63 -5.07
N PHE A 215 7.85 10.49 -6.39
CA PHE A 215 7.67 9.18 -7.03
C PHE A 215 8.85 8.23 -6.78
N ALA A 216 10.08 8.74 -6.81
CA ALA A 216 11.27 7.95 -6.48
C ALA A 216 11.19 7.40 -5.04
N PHE A 217 10.72 8.20 -4.07
CA PHE A 217 10.46 7.75 -2.71
C PHE A 217 9.39 6.64 -2.65
N VAL A 218 8.26 6.82 -3.32
CA VAL A 218 7.20 5.80 -3.38
C VAL A 218 7.75 4.47 -3.92
N ARG A 219 8.59 4.53 -4.94
CA ARG A 219 9.28 3.35 -5.49
C ARG A 219 10.22 2.73 -4.45
N ALA A 220 11.02 3.55 -3.76
CA ALA A 220 11.93 3.06 -2.71
C ALA A 220 11.18 2.33 -1.58
N VAL A 221 9.99 2.80 -1.18
CA VAL A 221 9.14 2.11 -0.21
C VAL A 221 8.68 0.75 -0.72
N GLY A 222 8.25 0.66 -1.99
CA GLY A 222 7.86 -0.61 -2.61
C GLY A 222 9.02 -1.61 -2.68
N GLU A 223 10.22 -1.14 -3.05
CA GLU A 223 11.42 -1.99 -3.09
C GLU A 223 11.86 -2.43 -1.69
N ALA A 224 11.80 -1.54 -0.69
CA ALA A 224 12.11 -1.88 0.71
C ALA A 224 11.19 -2.96 1.23
N PHE A 225 9.87 -2.86 0.96
CA PHE A 225 8.90 -3.88 1.31
C PHE A 225 9.23 -5.23 0.65
N LEU A 226 9.43 -5.24 -0.66
CA LEU A 226 9.75 -6.45 -1.43
C LEU A 226 11.06 -7.09 -0.97
N GLY A 227 12.03 -6.29 -0.56
CA GLY A 227 13.32 -6.77 -0.06
C GLY A 227 13.25 -7.38 1.33
N VAL A 228 12.40 -6.87 2.24
CA VAL A 228 12.42 -7.26 3.66
C VAL A 228 11.37 -8.30 4.03
N PHE A 229 10.12 -8.14 3.60
CA PHE A 229 9.03 -9.00 4.09
C PHE A 229 9.18 -10.47 3.69
N PRO A 230 9.55 -10.83 2.44
CA PRO A 230 9.82 -12.23 2.10
C PRO A 230 10.91 -12.88 2.95
N GLN A 231 11.92 -12.12 3.37
CA GLN A 231 12.98 -12.62 4.25
C GLN A 231 12.46 -12.90 5.68
N ILE A 232 11.59 -12.03 6.21
CA ILE A 232 10.92 -12.28 7.51
C ILE A 232 10.09 -13.57 7.43
N VAL A 233 9.30 -13.74 6.37
CA VAL A 233 8.51 -14.95 6.15
C VAL A 233 9.41 -16.19 6.10
N ALA A 234 10.47 -16.15 5.30
CA ALA A 234 11.41 -17.27 5.14
C ALA A 234 12.05 -17.70 6.48
N ARG A 235 12.37 -16.74 7.35
CA ARG A 235 12.95 -17.03 8.68
C ARG A 235 11.96 -17.69 9.65
N ARG A 236 10.65 -17.39 9.53
CA ARG A 236 9.65 -17.72 10.56
C ARG A 236 8.62 -18.75 10.13
N LYS A 237 8.45 -19.03 8.83
CA LYS A 237 7.38 -19.88 8.31
C LYS A 237 7.37 -21.30 8.85
N ASP A 238 8.52 -21.83 9.22
CA ASP A 238 8.69 -23.20 9.72
C ASP A 238 8.86 -23.24 11.26
N THR A 239 8.67 -22.13 11.98
CA THR A 239 8.72 -22.11 13.44
C THR A 239 7.61 -22.97 14.02
N PRO A 240 7.92 -23.96 14.90
CA PRO A 240 6.90 -24.79 15.53
C PRO A 240 5.93 -23.94 16.37
N PHE A 241 4.65 -24.30 16.34
CA PHE A 241 3.62 -23.67 17.16
C PHE A 241 2.54 -24.68 17.60
N ASP A 242 1.86 -24.34 18.68
CA ASP A 242 0.79 -25.15 19.24
C ASP A 242 -0.60 -24.52 19.01
N ALA A 243 -1.64 -25.21 19.50
CA ALA A 243 -3.01 -24.72 19.38
C ALA A 243 -3.26 -23.41 20.14
N ALA A 244 -2.53 -23.17 21.25
CA ALA A 244 -2.68 -21.94 22.03
C ALA A 244 -2.10 -20.73 21.26
N ALA A 245 -0.96 -20.90 20.60
CA ALA A 245 -0.39 -19.87 19.71
C ALA A 245 -1.31 -19.58 18.51
N ARG A 246 -1.92 -20.62 17.95
CA ARG A 246 -2.93 -20.45 16.87
C ARG A 246 -4.15 -19.65 17.36
N GLU A 247 -4.66 -19.94 18.55
CA GLU A 247 -5.78 -19.21 19.14
C GLU A 247 -5.45 -17.72 19.33
N GLN A 248 -4.25 -17.39 19.83
CA GLN A 248 -3.80 -16.01 19.97
C GLN A 248 -3.74 -15.28 18.62
N LEU A 249 -3.28 -15.94 17.56
CA LEU A 249 -3.34 -15.41 16.21
C LEU A 249 -4.77 -15.03 15.80
N LEU A 250 -5.74 -15.92 16.05
CA LEU A 250 -7.14 -15.66 15.68
C LEU A 250 -7.73 -14.46 16.45
N VAL A 251 -7.42 -14.33 17.74
CA VAL A 251 -7.81 -13.16 18.55
C VAL A 251 -7.14 -11.88 18.03
N LYS A 252 -5.85 -11.91 17.70
CA LYS A 252 -5.15 -10.75 17.13
C LYS A 252 -5.73 -10.33 15.78
N ARG A 253 -6.17 -11.28 14.97
CA ARG A 253 -6.90 -11.02 13.73
C ARG A 253 -8.26 -10.37 13.96
N GLY A 254 -8.95 -10.66 15.07
CA GLY A 254 -10.16 -9.92 15.47
C GLY A 254 -9.88 -8.43 15.60
N ARG A 255 -8.76 -8.02 16.23
CA ARG A 255 -8.33 -6.61 16.33
C ARG A 255 -8.06 -6.01 14.95
N TYR A 256 -7.43 -6.78 14.06
CA TYR A 256 -7.19 -6.36 12.69
C TYR A 256 -8.49 -6.08 11.93
N VAL A 257 -9.49 -6.95 12.06
CA VAL A 257 -10.83 -6.76 11.45
C VAL A 257 -11.53 -5.54 12.02
N GLU A 258 -11.49 -5.36 13.35
CA GLU A 258 -12.07 -4.18 14.00
C GLU A 258 -11.49 -2.88 13.41
N PHE A 259 -10.16 -2.80 13.26
CA PHE A 259 -9.53 -1.64 12.64
C PHE A 259 -10.05 -1.42 11.21
N ASN A 260 -9.98 -2.45 10.37
CA ASN A 260 -10.32 -2.33 8.96
C ASN A 260 -11.79 -1.95 8.73
N LEU A 261 -12.72 -2.51 9.50
CA LEU A 261 -14.14 -2.20 9.33
C LEU A 261 -14.56 -0.87 9.95
N VAL A 262 -13.93 -0.46 11.06
CA VAL A 262 -14.37 0.73 11.82
C VAL A 262 -13.58 1.98 11.45
N TYR A 263 -12.26 1.87 11.22
CA TYR A 263 -11.37 3.03 11.13
C TYR A 263 -10.66 3.19 9.79
N ASP A 264 -10.52 2.10 9.00
CA ASP A 264 -9.75 2.21 7.75
C ASP A 264 -10.47 3.05 6.70
N ARG A 265 -9.86 4.17 6.31
CA ARG A 265 -10.42 5.09 5.31
C ARG A 265 -10.60 4.44 3.95
N GLY A 266 -9.70 3.51 3.57
CA GLY A 266 -9.78 2.79 2.30
C GLY A 266 -11.01 1.87 2.25
N THR A 267 -11.26 1.12 3.32
CA THR A 267 -12.45 0.27 3.48
C THR A 267 -13.72 1.10 3.50
N GLN A 268 -13.75 2.21 4.24
CA GLN A 268 -14.90 3.13 4.28
C GLN A 268 -15.19 3.75 2.91
N PHE A 269 -14.15 4.12 2.16
CA PHE A 269 -14.29 4.58 0.78
C PHE A 269 -14.85 3.47 -0.13
N GLY A 270 -14.40 2.23 0.04
CA GLY A 270 -14.92 1.06 -0.66
C GLY A 270 -16.43 0.86 -0.44
N PHE A 271 -16.91 0.96 0.81
CA PHE A 271 -18.33 0.88 1.16
C PHE A 271 -19.15 2.02 0.52
N GLY A 272 -18.57 3.21 0.44
CA GLY A 272 -19.26 4.39 -0.11
C GLY A 272 -19.21 4.52 -1.63
N THR A 273 -18.55 3.61 -2.33
CA THR A 273 -18.41 3.64 -3.79
C THR A 273 -18.93 2.35 -4.40
N ASP A 274 -19.13 2.33 -5.73
CA ASP A 274 -19.51 1.12 -6.45
C ASP A 274 -18.30 0.16 -6.65
N ALA A 275 -17.42 0.06 -5.65
CA ALA A 275 -16.28 -0.84 -5.69
C ALA A 275 -16.74 -2.29 -5.45
N ASP A 276 -16.04 -3.24 -6.07
CA ASP A 276 -16.28 -4.66 -5.83
C ASP A 276 -15.92 -5.03 -4.38
N PRO A 277 -16.87 -5.53 -3.57
CA PRO A 277 -16.62 -5.91 -2.19
C PRO A 277 -15.45 -6.89 -2.02
N GLU A 278 -15.30 -7.84 -2.92
CA GLU A 278 -14.20 -8.81 -2.87
C GLU A 278 -12.82 -8.15 -3.06
N ALA A 279 -12.77 -6.99 -3.72
CA ALA A 279 -11.52 -6.27 -3.93
C ALA A 279 -11.06 -5.52 -2.67
N TYR A 280 -11.94 -4.84 -1.93
CA TYR A 280 -11.53 -4.12 -0.72
C TYR A 280 -11.63 -4.95 0.56
N LEU A 281 -12.52 -5.96 0.63
CA LEU A 281 -12.59 -6.91 1.74
C LEU A 281 -11.54 -8.05 1.64
N MET A 282 -10.73 -8.06 0.59
CA MET A 282 -9.58 -8.98 0.51
C MET A 282 -8.62 -8.82 1.69
N SER A 283 -8.58 -7.63 2.29
CA SER A 283 -7.76 -7.30 3.46
C SER A 283 -8.14 -8.06 4.73
N LEU A 284 -9.35 -8.63 4.79
CA LEU A 284 -9.80 -9.36 5.96
C LEU A 284 -9.22 -10.78 6.02
N PRO A 285 -8.83 -11.25 7.22
CA PRO A 285 -8.35 -12.63 7.41
C PRO A 285 -9.47 -13.65 7.19
N PRO A 286 -9.12 -14.91 6.85
CA PRO A 286 -10.12 -15.95 6.60
C PRO A 286 -10.84 -16.45 7.84
N LEU A 287 -10.18 -16.39 9.00
CA LEU A 287 -10.72 -16.81 10.31
C LEU A 287 -10.26 -15.83 11.38
N VAL A 288 -11.15 -15.55 12.31
CA VAL A 288 -10.93 -14.64 13.46
C VAL A 288 -11.60 -15.19 14.73
N ARG A 289 -11.21 -14.64 15.88
CA ARG A 289 -11.90 -14.79 17.16
C ARG A 289 -11.96 -13.47 17.92
N TRP A 290 -12.95 -13.36 18.80
CA TRP A 290 -13.12 -12.29 19.76
C TRP A 290 -13.22 -12.84 21.18
#